data_e286a8ddfcfb6a8b9ec2775df236217c
#
_entry.id   e286a8ddfcfb6a8b9ec2775df236217c
#
_cell.length_a   1.000
_cell.length_b   1.000
_cell.length_c   1.000
_cell.angle_alpha   90.00
_cell.angle_beta   90.00
_cell.angle_gamma   90.00
#
_symmetry.space_group_name_H-M   'P 1'
#
loop_
_entity.id
_entity.type
_entity.pdbx_description
1 polymer ?
#
loop_
_entity_poly.entity_id
_entity_poly.type
_entity_poly.pdbx_seq_one_letter_code
_entity_poly.pdbx_strand_id
1 'polypeptide(L)'
;MKIHEYQGKEMLRKFGVATPRGIPCFSVDDAVGAAQTLGGKVWVVKAQIHAGGRGKGGGVKVAKSLDEVKQYASQILGMQLVTHQTGPEGQKVRRLLVEDGADIKKEYYLAALTDRATQKVAIMASSEGGMDIEEVAHSTPEKILKEFVDPLVGMTDKQAENLARGIGVPAESITRAVDQIKKLYTCYMETDASLAEINPLILEDNGDIKALDAKFNFDSNALFRHPEIVAYRDLDEENADEIEASKFDLAYISLDGNIGCLVNGAGLAMATMDTIKLFGAEPANFLDVGGGATTEKVTEAFKIMLRNPKVKGIMVNIFGGIMRCDTIADGVVAAAKEVHLSVPLVVRMKGTNEDIGKQILKDSGLPIISANSMAEAAEKIVAAVK
;
A
#
# COMPACT_ATOMS: atom_id res chain seq x y z
N MET A 1 0.57 3.73 -5.19
CA MET A 1 1.95 4.04 -4.73
C MET A 1 1.88 4.74 -3.37
N LYS A 2 2.71 4.36 -2.40
CA LYS A 2 2.85 5.02 -1.09
C LYS A 2 4.06 5.95 -1.10
N ILE A 3 4.10 6.91 -0.16
CA ILE A 3 5.23 7.82 0.05
C ILE A 3 5.53 7.96 1.55
N HIS A 4 6.71 8.47 1.89
CA HIS A 4 7.09 8.74 3.27
C HIS A 4 6.34 9.96 3.86
N GLU A 5 6.25 10.03 5.19
CA GLU A 5 5.62 11.14 5.91
C GLU A 5 6.18 12.51 5.50
N TYR A 6 7.51 12.66 5.42
CA TYR A 6 8.11 13.94 5.04
C TYR A 6 7.73 14.41 3.63
N GLN A 7 7.57 13.45 2.69
CA GLN A 7 7.10 13.71 1.33
C GLN A 7 5.60 14.07 1.33
N GLY A 8 4.79 13.35 2.12
CA GLY A 8 3.37 13.68 2.33
C GLY A 8 3.19 15.08 2.91
N LYS A 9 4.01 15.47 3.89
CA LYS A 9 4.00 16.83 4.45
C LYS A 9 4.47 17.89 3.43
N GLU A 10 5.44 17.57 2.59
CA GLU A 10 5.82 18.45 1.49
C GLU A 10 4.64 18.67 0.53
N MET A 11 3.93 17.59 0.19
CA MET A 11 2.72 17.66 -0.62
C MET A 11 1.65 18.54 0.06
N LEU A 12 1.35 18.30 1.32
CA LEU A 12 0.39 19.08 2.09
C LEU A 12 0.73 20.59 2.07
N ARG A 13 2.01 20.93 2.27
CA ARG A 13 2.47 22.34 2.22
C ARG A 13 2.29 22.99 0.85
N LYS A 14 2.48 22.24 -0.26
CA LYS A 14 2.21 22.75 -1.62
C LYS A 14 0.76 23.18 -1.79
N PHE A 15 -0.16 22.52 -1.11
CA PHE A 15 -1.59 22.87 -1.09
C PHE A 15 -1.99 23.81 0.07
N GLY A 16 -1.02 24.28 0.84
CA GLY A 16 -1.24 25.25 1.92
C GLY A 16 -1.78 24.64 3.22
N VAL A 17 -1.72 23.31 3.38
CA VAL A 17 -1.98 22.67 4.67
C VAL A 17 -0.78 22.90 5.59
N ALA A 18 -1.05 23.43 6.80
CA ALA A 18 -0.01 23.73 7.76
C ALA A 18 0.60 22.45 8.35
N THR A 19 1.94 22.41 8.43
CA THR A 19 2.70 21.34 9.06
C THR A 19 3.83 21.92 9.90
N PRO A 20 4.38 21.23 10.90
CA PRO A 20 5.64 21.60 11.52
C PRO A 20 6.77 21.68 10.47
N ARG A 21 7.79 22.48 10.75
CA ARG A 21 9.01 22.47 9.92
C ARG A 21 9.77 21.16 10.19
N GLY A 22 10.29 20.54 9.15
CA GLY A 22 11.04 19.30 9.28
C GLY A 22 12.03 19.12 8.13
N ILE A 23 13.10 18.38 8.41
CA ILE A 23 14.20 18.12 7.46
C ILE A 23 14.41 16.59 7.40
N PRO A 24 14.32 15.96 6.21
CA PRO A 24 14.66 14.57 6.05
C PRO A 24 16.17 14.34 6.21
N CYS A 25 16.57 13.25 6.87
CA CYS A 25 17.94 12.93 7.21
C CYS A 25 18.28 11.49 6.83
N PHE A 26 19.45 11.28 6.27
CA PHE A 26 19.92 9.98 5.80
C PHE A 26 21.11 9.43 6.60
N SER A 27 21.63 10.26 7.51
CA SER A 27 22.70 9.93 8.44
C SER A 27 22.42 10.54 9.81
N VAL A 28 23.16 10.09 10.83
CA VAL A 28 23.10 10.66 12.18
C VAL A 28 23.59 12.12 12.19
N ASP A 29 24.61 12.41 11.40
CA ASP A 29 25.17 13.79 11.32
C ASP A 29 24.17 14.72 10.62
N ASP A 30 23.46 14.25 9.60
CA ASP A 30 22.35 15.01 8.98
C ASP A 30 21.27 15.36 10.02
N ALA A 31 20.92 14.41 10.91
CA ALA A 31 19.91 14.64 11.94
C ALA A 31 20.33 15.73 12.94
N VAL A 32 21.58 15.74 13.36
CA VAL A 32 22.13 16.80 14.22
C VAL A 32 22.15 18.14 13.50
N GLY A 33 22.61 18.17 12.25
CA GLY A 33 22.62 19.37 11.39
C GLY A 33 21.22 19.91 11.14
N ALA A 34 20.23 19.02 10.93
CA ALA A 34 18.82 19.40 10.78
C ALA A 34 18.28 20.07 12.04
N ALA A 35 18.54 19.52 13.24
CA ALA A 35 18.11 20.10 14.50
C ALA A 35 18.74 21.49 14.71
N GLN A 36 20.04 21.67 14.38
CA GLN A 36 20.71 22.95 14.43
C GLN A 36 20.07 23.97 13.47
N THR A 37 19.74 23.54 12.26
CA THR A 37 19.11 24.39 11.22
C THR A 37 17.69 24.81 11.62
N LEU A 38 16.91 23.90 12.17
CA LEU A 38 15.57 24.19 12.69
C LEU A 38 15.61 25.16 13.87
N GLY A 39 16.66 25.05 14.69
CA GLY A 39 16.76 25.83 15.93
C GLY A 39 15.79 25.34 17.00
N GLY A 40 15.48 26.19 17.96
CA GLY A 40 14.54 25.83 19.05
C GLY A 40 15.19 25.03 20.18
N LYS A 41 14.37 24.34 20.97
CA LYS A 41 14.80 23.59 22.16
C LYS A 41 14.25 22.17 22.21
N VAL A 42 13.29 21.85 21.37
CA VAL A 42 12.63 20.56 21.32
C VAL A 42 12.50 20.13 19.87
N TRP A 43 12.92 18.91 19.57
CA TRP A 43 12.80 18.28 18.26
C TRP A 43 12.17 16.90 18.38
N VAL A 44 11.59 16.43 17.29
CA VAL A 44 11.09 15.07 17.19
C VAL A 44 11.89 14.33 16.13
N VAL A 45 12.51 13.21 16.50
CA VAL A 45 13.22 12.31 15.58
C VAL A 45 12.27 11.18 15.21
N LYS A 46 11.91 11.07 13.92
CA LYS A 46 10.90 10.15 13.42
C LYS A 46 11.48 9.20 12.38
N ALA A 47 11.33 7.90 12.57
CA ALA A 47 11.57 6.89 11.54
C ALA A 47 10.70 7.17 10.31
N GLN A 48 11.24 6.99 9.12
CA GLN A 48 10.50 7.10 7.87
C GLN A 48 10.40 5.71 7.22
N ILE A 49 9.24 5.11 7.33
CA ILE A 49 8.82 3.87 6.66
C ILE A 49 7.38 4.02 6.17
N HIS A 50 6.96 3.19 5.20
CA HIS A 50 5.60 3.22 4.63
C HIS A 50 4.57 2.50 5.53
N ALA A 51 4.71 2.63 6.85
CA ALA A 51 3.80 2.04 7.82
C ALA A 51 3.43 3.02 8.94
N GLY A 52 2.21 2.88 9.44
CA GLY A 52 1.74 3.56 10.64
C GLY A 52 2.19 2.89 11.94
N GLY A 53 1.82 3.49 13.09
CA GLY A 53 2.14 2.92 14.41
C GLY A 53 3.61 3.06 14.83
N ARG A 54 4.40 3.88 14.14
CA ARG A 54 5.85 4.07 14.38
C ARG A 54 6.17 4.51 15.80
N GLY A 55 5.32 5.34 16.41
CA GLY A 55 5.48 5.79 17.79
C GLY A 55 5.43 4.63 18.80
N LYS A 56 4.43 3.75 18.67
CA LYS A 56 4.28 2.55 19.51
C LYS A 56 5.46 1.57 19.32
N GLY A 57 6.01 1.49 18.10
CA GLY A 57 7.18 0.68 17.77
C GLY A 57 8.52 1.27 18.21
N GLY A 58 8.55 2.46 18.83
CA GLY A 58 9.78 3.12 19.26
C GLY A 58 10.49 3.94 18.18
N GLY A 59 9.89 4.09 17.00
CA GLY A 59 10.43 4.86 15.87
C GLY A 59 10.20 6.37 15.94
N VAL A 60 9.65 6.90 17.05
CA VAL A 60 9.45 8.34 17.27
C VAL A 60 9.95 8.71 18.66
N LYS A 61 10.85 9.69 18.75
CA LYS A 61 11.46 10.15 20.00
C LYS A 61 11.50 11.68 20.04
N VAL A 62 11.14 12.23 21.21
CA VAL A 62 11.25 13.67 21.50
C VAL A 62 12.62 13.95 22.13
N ALA A 63 13.40 14.83 21.50
CA ALA A 63 14.73 15.26 21.95
C ALA A 63 14.70 16.70 22.48
N LYS A 64 15.40 16.95 23.57
CA LYS A 64 15.52 18.25 24.23
C LYS A 64 16.94 18.82 24.18
N SER A 65 17.86 18.09 23.54
CA SER A 65 19.23 18.52 23.28
C SER A 65 19.76 17.92 21.99
N LEU A 66 20.83 18.50 21.42
CA LEU A 66 21.50 17.95 20.23
C LEU A 66 22.10 16.55 20.51
N ASP A 67 22.55 16.30 21.73
CA ASP A 67 23.07 14.99 22.13
C ASP A 67 21.97 13.94 22.12
N GLU A 68 20.75 14.29 22.58
CA GLU A 68 19.58 13.40 22.49
C GLU A 68 19.17 13.16 21.04
N VAL A 69 19.21 14.20 20.17
CA VAL A 69 18.97 14.02 18.72
C VAL A 69 19.95 13.01 18.14
N LYS A 70 21.26 13.16 18.43
CA LYS A 70 22.30 12.22 17.99
C LYS A 70 22.05 10.81 18.50
N GLN A 71 21.74 10.68 19.79
CA GLN A 71 21.45 9.38 20.42
C GLN A 71 20.25 8.71 19.77
N TYR A 72 19.13 9.40 19.64
CA TYR A 72 17.89 8.83 19.05
C TYR A 72 18.05 8.54 17.57
N ALA A 73 18.72 9.41 16.82
CA ALA A 73 19.04 9.13 15.41
C ALA A 73 19.88 7.86 15.26
N SER A 74 20.89 7.65 16.14
CA SER A 74 21.71 6.44 16.11
C SER A 74 20.95 5.18 16.50
N GLN A 75 19.92 5.30 17.35
CA GLN A 75 19.08 4.16 17.74
C GLN A 75 18.06 3.78 16.65
N ILE A 76 17.49 4.79 15.99
CA ILE A 76 16.37 4.59 15.07
C ILE A 76 16.87 4.29 13.65
N LEU A 77 17.92 4.97 13.18
CA LEU A 77 18.44 4.74 11.83
C LEU A 77 19.06 3.33 11.73
N GLY A 78 18.59 2.55 10.78
CA GLY A 78 19.03 1.18 10.58
C GLY A 78 18.31 0.12 11.43
N MET A 79 17.47 0.52 12.39
CA MET A 79 16.66 -0.44 13.16
C MET A 79 15.65 -1.16 12.29
N GLN A 80 15.29 -2.37 12.69
CA GLN A 80 14.15 -3.11 12.15
C GLN A 80 12.90 -2.70 12.97
N LEU A 81 12.08 -1.82 12.40
CA LEU A 81 10.92 -1.28 13.09
C LEU A 81 9.71 -2.16 12.89
N VAL A 82 9.23 -2.75 13.98
CA VAL A 82 8.03 -3.59 13.99
C VAL A 82 6.83 -2.76 14.42
N THR A 83 5.80 -2.75 13.58
CA THR A 83 4.49 -2.14 13.88
C THR A 83 3.38 -3.13 13.50
N HIS A 84 2.14 -2.84 13.86
CA HIS A 84 0.99 -3.66 13.44
C HIS A 84 0.80 -3.71 11.91
N GLN A 85 1.42 -2.78 11.15
CA GLN A 85 1.31 -2.72 9.68
C GLN A 85 2.52 -3.32 8.94
N THR A 86 3.66 -3.55 9.62
CA THR A 86 4.86 -4.13 9.00
C THR A 86 4.92 -5.65 9.11
N GLY A 87 4.05 -6.24 9.93
CA GLY A 87 4.18 -7.65 10.31
C GLY A 87 5.35 -7.89 11.28
N PRO A 88 5.57 -9.15 11.69
CA PRO A 88 6.58 -9.51 12.71
C PRO A 88 8.02 -9.30 12.23
N GLU A 89 8.25 -9.31 10.92
CA GLU A 89 9.58 -9.10 10.34
C GLU A 89 10.02 -7.64 10.40
N GLY A 90 9.06 -6.72 10.51
CA GLY A 90 9.31 -5.28 10.56
C GLY A 90 9.81 -4.71 9.24
N GLN A 91 10.11 -3.41 9.26
CA GLN A 91 10.68 -2.68 8.13
C GLN A 91 11.98 -1.99 8.56
N LYS A 92 13.02 -2.08 7.76
CA LYS A 92 14.30 -1.42 8.04
C LYS A 92 14.17 0.10 7.85
N VAL A 93 14.53 0.86 8.88
CA VAL A 93 14.54 2.33 8.82
C VAL A 93 15.81 2.80 8.09
N ARG A 94 15.65 3.40 6.92
CA ARG A 94 16.75 3.90 6.08
C ARG A 94 16.89 5.42 6.09
N ARG A 95 15.90 6.11 6.66
CA ARG A 95 15.87 7.57 6.75
C ARG A 95 15.06 8.05 7.94
N LEU A 96 15.33 9.26 8.34
CA LEU A 96 14.68 9.93 9.46
C LEU A 96 14.03 11.23 8.99
N LEU A 97 13.09 11.73 9.78
CA LEU A 97 12.63 13.12 9.74
C LEU A 97 12.95 13.73 11.10
N VAL A 98 13.71 14.84 11.12
CA VAL A 98 13.86 15.68 12.29
C VAL A 98 12.95 16.88 12.14
N GLU A 99 12.09 17.11 13.11
CA GLU A 99 10.99 18.05 13.06
C GLU A 99 10.93 18.91 14.31
N ASP A 100 10.41 20.15 14.18
CA ASP A 100 10.12 21.00 15.34
C ASP A 100 9.17 20.29 16.29
N GLY A 101 9.38 20.45 17.59
CA GLY A 101 8.39 20.08 18.60
C GLY A 101 7.14 20.94 18.44
N ALA A 102 5.97 20.37 18.75
CA ALA A 102 4.67 21.05 18.71
C ALA A 102 4.04 21.11 20.11
N ASP A 103 3.39 22.22 20.43
CA ASP A 103 2.64 22.40 21.66
C ASP A 103 1.20 21.88 21.45
N ILE A 104 1.02 20.57 21.67
CA ILE A 104 -0.21 19.84 21.38
C ILE A 104 -1.22 20.06 22.50
N LYS A 105 -2.31 20.79 22.20
CA LYS A 105 -3.46 20.95 23.09
C LYS A 105 -4.49 19.84 22.90
N LYS A 106 -4.74 19.45 21.63
CA LYS A 106 -5.70 18.42 21.27
C LYS A 106 -5.27 17.74 19.97
N GLU A 107 -5.52 16.45 19.89
CA GLU A 107 -5.29 15.65 18.71
C GLU A 107 -6.62 15.25 18.07
N TYR A 108 -6.69 15.26 16.74
CA TYR A 108 -7.82 14.87 15.93
C TYR A 108 -7.35 13.93 14.82
N TYR A 109 -8.28 13.17 14.29
CA TYR A 109 -8.09 12.39 13.06
C TYR A 109 -8.75 13.11 11.90
N LEU A 110 -8.11 13.12 10.72
CA LEU A 110 -8.68 13.64 9.48
C LEU A 110 -8.18 12.81 8.29
N ALA A 111 -9.09 12.36 7.42
CA ALA A 111 -8.72 11.66 6.21
C ALA A 111 -9.68 11.93 5.05
N ALA A 112 -9.17 11.80 3.83
CA ALA A 112 -9.91 11.79 2.58
C ALA A 112 -9.68 10.47 1.86
N LEU A 113 -10.74 9.82 1.40
CA LEU A 113 -10.70 8.58 0.63
C LEU A 113 -11.92 8.46 -0.30
N THR A 114 -11.80 7.61 -1.33
CA THR A 114 -12.92 7.33 -2.23
C THR A 114 -13.88 6.33 -1.61
N ASP A 115 -15.15 6.72 -1.44
CA ASP A 115 -16.22 5.81 -1.07
C ASP A 115 -16.89 5.23 -2.32
N ARG A 116 -16.67 3.93 -2.56
CA ARG A 116 -17.17 3.23 -3.74
C ARG A 116 -18.69 3.05 -3.72
N ALA A 117 -19.29 2.94 -2.54
CA ALA A 117 -20.71 2.71 -2.40
C ALA A 117 -21.52 3.95 -2.84
N THR A 118 -21.08 5.15 -2.44
CA THR A 118 -21.74 6.41 -2.81
C THR A 118 -21.14 7.06 -4.06
N GLN A 119 -20.02 6.54 -4.58
CA GLN A 119 -19.25 7.14 -5.70
C GLN A 119 -18.82 8.59 -5.42
N LYS A 120 -18.49 8.88 -4.17
CA LYS A 120 -18.09 10.21 -3.68
C LYS A 120 -16.77 10.14 -2.92
N VAL A 121 -16.21 11.29 -2.64
CA VAL A 121 -15.08 11.39 -1.71
C VAL A 121 -15.63 11.48 -0.29
N ALA A 122 -15.25 10.53 0.56
CA ALA A 122 -15.55 10.59 1.99
C ALA A 122 -14.45 11.37 2.71
N ILE A 123 -14.81 12.43 3.39
CA ILE A 123 -13.95 13.12 4.36
C ILE A 123 -14.35 12.62 5.73
N MET A 124 -13.40 11.97 6.40
CA MET A 124 -13.60 11.39 7.73
C MET A 124 -12.86 12.22 8.77
N ALA A 125 -13.49 12.49 9.88
CA ALA A 125 -12.89 13.18 11.02
C ALA A 125 -13.31 12.55 12.34
N SER A 126 -12.40 12.57 13.34
CA SER A 126 -12.68 12.06 14.69
C SER A 126 -11.98 12.92 15.75
N SER A 127 -12.58 12.98 16.94
CA SER A 127 -11.94 13.52 18.14
C SER A 127 -10.85 12.64 18.73
N GLU A 128 -10.73 11.40 18.23
CA GLU A 128 -9.76 10.38 18.67
C GLU A 128 -8.53 10.39 17.76
N GLY A 129 -7.75 11.48 17.81
CA GLY A 129 -6.48 11.58 17.08
C GLY A 129 -5.34 10.82 17.74
N GLY A 130 -4.31 10.45 16.96
CA GLY A 130 -3.15 9.69 17.43
C GLY A 130 -3.44 8.21 17.71
N MET A 131 -4.69 7.77 17.58
CA MET A 131 -5.12 6.39 17.74
C MET A 131 -5.22 5.66 16.40
N ASP A 132 -5.25 4.33 16.48
CA ASP A 132 -5.57 3.48 15.34
C ASP A 132 -7.06 3.66 14.97
N ILE A 133 -7.32 4.17 13.78
CA ILE A 133 -8.70 4.50 13.37
C ILE A 133 -9.56 3.26 13.18
N GLU A 134 -8.98 2.12 12.84
CA GLU A 134 -9.66 0.84 12.73
C GLU A 134 -10.16 0.38 14.11
N GLU A 135 -9.38 0.59 15.16
CA GLU A 135 -9.78 0.33 16.55
C GLU A 135 -10.93 1.25 16.98
N VAL A 136 -10.86 2.55 16.63
CA VAL A 136 -11.94 3.52 16.89
C VAL A 136 -13.21 3.11 16.12
N ALA A 137 -13.08 2.70 14.86
CA ALA A 137 -14.21 2.25 14.04
C ALA A 137 -14.88 1.00 14.60
N HIS A 138 -14.14 0.13 15.27
CA HIS A 138 -14.68 -1.07 15.90
C HIS A 138 -15.31 -0.79 17.29
N SER A 139 -14.66 0.03 18.11
CA SER A 139 -15.05 0.24 19.52
C SER A 139 -16.03 1.40 19.71
N THR A 140 -15.90 2.48 18.96
CA THR A 140 -16.66 3.72 19.09
C THR A 140 -16.95 4.36 17.73
N PRO A 141 -17.67 3.66 16.81
CA PRO A 141 -17.89 4.12 15.44
C PRO A 141 -18.63 5.46 15.36
N GLU A 142 -19.42 5.83 16.37
CA GLU A 142 -20.14 7.11 16.47
C GLU A 142 -19.18 8.32 16.61
N LYS A 143 -17.93 8.10 16.99
CA LYS A 143 -16.89 9.15 17.04
C LYS A 143 -16.27 9.46 15.68
N ILE A 144 -16.56 8.68 14.66
CA ILE A 144 -16.09 8.91 13.29
C ILE A 144 -17.19 9.60 12.50
N LEU A 145 -17.00 10.88 12.26
CA LEU A 145 -17.88 11.67 11.42
C LEU A 145 -17.47 11.58 9.97
N LYS A 146 -18.45 11.62 9.06
CA LYS A 146 -18.22 11.52 7.61
C LYS A 146 -19.06 12.56 6.88
N GLU A 147 -18.41 13.24 5.93
CA GLU A 147 -19.07 14.04 4.91
C GLU A 147 -18.75 13.45 3.54
N PHE A 148 -19.76 13.26 2.72
CA PHE A 148 -19.62 12.72 1.37
C PHE A 148 -19.65 13.88 0.37
N VAL A 149 -18.50 14.12 -0.25
CA VAL A 149 -18.30 15.23 -1.18
C VAL A 149 -18.50 14.74 -2.61
N ASP A 150 -19.41 15.36 -3.33
CA ASP A 150 -19.57 15.14 -4.76
C ASP A 150 -18.37 15.76 -5.50
N PRO A 151 -17.56 14.97 -6.23
CA PRO A 151 -16.36 15.49 -6.89
C PRO A 151 -16.68 16.54 -7.98
N LEU A 152 -17.90 16.58 -8.51
CA LEU A 152 -18.33 17.59 -9.47
C LEU A 152 -18.68 18.93 -8.83
N VAL A 153 -19.02 18.93 -7.54
CA VAL A 153 -19.39 20.14 -6.79
C VAL A 153 -18.23 20.67 -5.96
N GLY A 154 -17.41 19.75 -5.42
CA GLY A 154 -16.35 20.06 -4.49
C GLY A 154 -16.83 20.20 -3.03
N MET A 155 -15.86 20.34 -2.12
CA MET A 155 -16.15 20.44 -0.69
C MET A 155 -16.66 21.85 -0.32
N THR A 156 -17.83 21.90 0.29
CA THR A 156 -18.44 23.16 0.75
C THR A 156 -17.93 23.56 2.13
N ASP A 157 -17.97 24.87 2.45
CA ASP A 157 -17.63 25.37 3.79
C ASP A 157 -18.51 24.74 4.86
N LYS A 158 -19.79 24.53 4.55
CA LYS A 158 -20.75 23.91 5.48
C LYS A 158 -20.35 22.48 5.87
N GLN A 159 -19.91 21.66 4.92
CA GLN A 159 -19.43 20.30 5.19
C GLN A 159 -18.17 20.32 6.06
N ALA A 160 -17.19 21.16 5.72
CA ALA A 160 -15.98 21.29 6.50
C ALA A 160 -16.26 21.81 7.93
N GLU A 161 -17.17 22.76 8.07
CA GLU A 161 -17.62 23.28 9.37
C GLU A 161 -18.34 22.21 10.21
N ASN A 162 -19.20 21.39 9.60
CA ASN A 162 -19.87 20.29 10.27
C ASN A 162 -18.86 19.31 10.89
N LEU A 163 -17.82 18.94 10.13
CA LEU A 163 -16.77 18.07 10.62
C LEU A 163 -15.99 18.74 11.76
N ALA A 164 -15.52 19.98 11.57
CA ALA A 164 -14.72 20.68 12.57
C ALA A 164 -15.48 20.85 13.90
N ARG A 165 -16.75 21.25 13.86
CA ARG A 165 -17.59 21.38 15.05
C ARG A 165 -17.90 20.01 15.67
N GLY A 166 -18.19 19.02 14.85
CA GLY A 166 -18.57 17.68 15.30
C GLY A 166 -17.45 16.97 16.06
N ILE A 167 -16.18 17.19 15.69
CA ILE A 167 -15.03 16.63 16.42
C ILE A 167 -14.59 17.50 17.60
N GLY A 168 -15.29 18.59 17.89
CA GLY A 168 -15.06 19.43 19.05
C GLY A 168 -13.91 20.44 18.91
N VAL A 169 -13.66 20.96 17.70
CA VAL A 169 -12.73 22.09 17.52
C VAL A 169 -13.32 23.33 18.18
N PRO A 170 -12.56 24.07 19.03
CA PRO A 170 -13.03 25.29 19.67
C PRO A 170 -13.47 26.38 18.67
N ALA A 171 -14.47 27.16 19.06
CA ALA A 171 -15.12 28.14 18.18
C ALA A 171 -14.11 29.11 17.50
N GLU A 172 -13.10 29.54 18.25
CA GLU A 172 -12.04 30.44 17.78
C GLU A 172 -11.12 29.81 16.72
N SER A 173 -11.07 28.48 16.64
CA SER A 173 -10.22 27.75 15.68
C SER A 173 -11.00 27.13 14.51
N ILE A 174 -12.34 27.23 14.50
CA ILE A 174 -13.19 26.63 13.45
C ILE A 174 -12.78 27.09 12.05
N THR A 175 -12.61 28.40 11.83
CA THR A 175 -12.22 28.92 10.52
C THR A 175 -10.92 28.35 10.01
N ARG A 176 -9.94 28.17 10.91
CA ARG A 176 -8.65 27.55 10.56
C ARG A 176 -8.82 26.05 10.24
N ALA A 177 -9.64 25.34 11.03
CA ALA A 177 -9.90 23.94 10.78
C ALA A 177 -10.62 23.71 9.43
N VAL A 178 -11.64 24.53 9.13
CA VAL A 178 -12.36 24.53 7.84
C VAL A 178 -11.39 24.72 6.68
N ASP A 179 -10.48 25.69 6.78
CA ASP A 179 -9.46 25.95 5.77
C ASP A 179 -8.55 24.72 5.55
N GLN A 180 -8.06 24.10 6.63
CA GLN A 180 -7.21 22.91 6.54
C GLN A 180 -7.93 21.69 5.94
N ILE A 181 -9.19 21.46 6.31
CA ILE A 181 -10.01 20.36 5.78
C ILE A 181 -10.23 20.54 4.28
N LYS A 182 -10.58 21.73 3.83
CA LYS A 182 -10.78 22.03 2.40
C LYS A 182 -9.50 21.89 1.60
N LYS A 183 -8.36 22.33 2.13
CA LYS A 183 -7.05 22.17 1.50
C LYS A 183 -6.63 20.71 1.37
N LEU A 184 -6.92 19.88 2.39
CA LEU A 184 -6.71 18.43 2.29
C LEU A 184 -7.55 17.83 1.18
N TYR A 185 -8.83 18.19 1.07
CA TYR A 185 -9.70 17.74 -0.02
C TYR A 185 -9.11 18.12 -1.40
N THR A 186 -8.69 19.38 -1.56
CA THR A 186 -8.08 19.86 -2.80
C THR A 186 -6.80 19.06 -3.12
N CYS A 187 -5.93 18.87 -2.13
CA CYS A 187 -4.72 18.06 -2.27
C CYS A 187 -5.06 16.63 -2.71
N TYR A 188 -6.03 16.00 -2.07
CA TYR A 188 -6.50 14.66 -2.40
C TYR A 188 -6.94 14.55 -3.87
N MET A 189 -7.79 15.48 -4.32
CA MET A 189 -8.33 15.48 -5.67
C MET A 189 -7.29 15.75 -6.75
N GLU A 190 -6.45 16.77 -6.55
CA GLU A 190 -5.51 17.22 -7.57
C GLU A 190 -4.28 16.32 -7.70
N THR A 191 -4.02 15.46 -6.73
CA THR A 191 -2.90 14.51 -6.75
C THR A 191 -3.31 13.08 -7.10
N ASP A 192 -4.58 12.84 -7.43
CA ASP A 192 -5.15 11.49 -7.60
C ASP A 192 -4.80 10.55 -6.43
N ALA A 193 -4.86 11.10 -5.23
CA ALA A 193 -4.67 10.26 -4.05
C ALA A 193 -5.86 9.29 -3.89
N SER A 194 -5.59 8.07 -3.49
CA SER A 194 -6.61 7.10 -3.07
C SER A 194 -6.84 7.12 -1.56
N LEU A 195 -5.87 7.69 -0.82
CA LEU A 195 -5.94 7.99 0.60
C LEU A 195 -5.04 9.21 0.88
N ALA A 196 -5.57 10.18 1.62
CA ALA A 196 -4.80 11.22 2.28
C ALA A 196 -5.23 11.30 3.73
N GLU A 197 -4.36 10.88 4.66
CA GLU A 197 -4.64 10.77 6.08
C GLU A 197 -3.70 11.64 6.89
N ILE A 198 -4.27 12.35 7.86
CA ILE A 198 -3.57 13.14 8.86
C ILE A 198 -3.93 12.57 10.23
N ASN A 199 -2.98 11.92 10.89
CA ASN A 199 -3.21 11.29 12.19
C ASN A 199 -1.97 11.40 13.10
N PRO A 200 -1.92 12.46 13.95
CA PRO A 200 -2.98 13.39 14.24
C PRO A 200 -2.93 14.69 13.43
N LEU A 201 -4.10 15.30 13.26
CA LEU A 201 -4.26 16.73 13.06
C LEU A 201 -4.29 17.38 14.44
N ILE A 202 -3.47 18.38 14.73
CA ILE A 202 -3.35 18.96 16.06
C ILE A 202 -3.92 20.37 16.14
N LEU A 203 -4.49 20.67 17.30
CA LEU A 203 -4.75 22.02 17.75
C LEU A 203 -3.60 22.41 18.71
N GLU A 204 -2.93 23.52 18.42
CA GLU A 204 -1.90 24.10 19.29
C GLU A 204 -2.52 25.09 20.28
N ASP A 205 -1.78 25.44 21.34
CA ASP A 205 -2.23 26.38 22.38
C ASP A 205 -2.58 27.78 21.82
N ASN A 206 -1.91 28.20 20.75
CA ASN A 206 -2.18 29.46 20.04
C ASN A 206 -3.44 29.40 19.13
N GLY A 207 -4.13 28.28 19.09
CA GLY A 207 -5.31 28.04 18.26
C GLY A 207 -5.04 27.64 16.82
N ASP A 208 -3.77 27.41 16.44
CA ASP A 208 -3.40 26.93 15.11
C ASP A 208 -3.76 25.45 14.93
N ILE A 209 -4.09 25.09 13.69
CA ILE A 209 -4.39 23.71 13.28
C ILE A 209 -3.29 23.25 12.33
N LYS A 210 -2.62 22.14 12.64
CA LYS A 210 -1.51 21.61 11.85
C LYS A 210 -1.57 20.10 11.68
N ALA A 211 -1.10 19.60 10.53
CA ALA A 211 -0.90 18.18 10.29
C ALA A 211 0.42 17.72 10.91
N LEU A 212 0.36 16.91 11.98
CA LEU A 212 1.54 16.42 12.68
C LEU A 212 2.11 15.15 12.05
N ASP A 213 1.28 14.39 11.35
CA ASP A 213 1.67 13.24 10.53
C ASP A 213 0.95 13.30 9.19
N ALA A 214 1.43 12.58 8.21
CA ALA A 214 0.82 12.49 6.88
C ALA A 214 1.06 11.12 6.27
N LYS A 215 -0.01 10.50 5.79
CA LYS A 215 0.02 9.23 5.07
C LYS A 215 -0.73 9.38 3.75
N PHE A 216 -0.05 9.11 2.66
CA PHE A 216 -0.61 9.18 1.32
C PHE A 216 -0.49 7.86 0.58
N ASN A 217 -1.57 7.49 -0.09
CA ASN A 217 -1.57 6.50 -1.16
C ASN A 217 -2.09 7.18 -2.42
N PHE A 218 -1.43 6.94 -3.55
CA PHE A 218 -1.83 7.47 -4.85
C PHE A 218 -2.37 6.35 -5.74
N ASP A 219 -3.31 6.68 -6.61
CA ASP A 219 -3.77 5.78 -7.65
C ASP A 219 -2.64 5.54 -8.65
N SER A 220 -2.14 4.31 -8.71
CA SER A 220 -1.06 3.95 -9.62
C SER A 220 -1.42 4.12 -11.09
N ASN A 221 -2.71 4.06 -11.42
CA ASN A 221 -3.18 4.28 -12.79
C ASN A 221 -3.11 5.75 -13.23
N ALA A 222 -3.01 6.69 -12.28
CA ALA A 222 -2.91 8.12 -12.56
C ALA A 222 -1.47 8.65 -12.54
N LEU A 223 -0.49 7.86 -12.12
CA LEU A 223 0.91 8.31 -11.94
C LEU A 223 1.57 8.82 -13.23
N PHE A 224 1.10 8.38 -14.41
CA PHE A 224 1.61 8.88 -15.69
C PHE A 224 1.47 10.40 -15.85
N ARG A 225 0.54 11.04 -15.14
CA ARG A 225 0.33 12.49 -15.15
C ARG A 225 0.93 13.21 -13.95
N HIS A 226 1.60 12.48 -13.02
CA HIS A 226 2.21 13.00 -11.81
C HIS A 226 3.69 12.59 -11.69
N PRO A 227 4.58 13.04 -12.62
CA PRO A 227 5.98 12.66 -12.58
C PRO A 227 6.69 13.13 -11.31
N GLU A 228 6.25 14.22 -10.69
CA GLU A 228 6.76 14.73 -9.41
C GLU A 228 6.41 13.80 -8.23
N ILE A 229 5.27 13.10 -8.31
CA ILE A 229 4.88 12.09 -7.30
C ILE A 229 5.67 10.81 -7.53
N VAL A 230 5.86 10.40 -8.80
CA VAL A 230 6.69 9.23 -9.14
C VAL A 230 8.12 9.39 -8.61
N ALA A 231 8.66 10.61 -8.59
CA ALA A 231 9.99 10.89 -8.04
C ALA A 231 10.12 10.63 -6.52
N TYR A 232 9.00 10.53 -5.80
CA TYR A 232 8.99 10.17 -4.38
C TYR A 232 9.02 8.65 -4.13
N ARG A 233 8.95 7.83 -5.17
CA ARG A 233 8.91 6.37 -5.04
C ARG A 233 10.16 5.85 -4.34
N ASP A 234 9.95 4.99 -3.35
CA ASP A 234 11.02 4.30 -2.64
C ASP A 234 10.89 2.78 -2.84
N LEU A 235 11.74 2.24 -3.71
CA LEU A 235 11.73 0.81 -4.03
C LEU A 235 12.13 -0.08 -2.84
N ASP A 236 12.86 0.44 -1.87
CA ASP A 236 13.23 -0.30 -0.65
C ASP A 236 12.04 -0.53 0.30
N GLU A 237 10.93 0.19 0.08
CA GLU A 237 9.68 0.08 0.83
C GLU A 237 8.61 -0.75 0.11
N GLU A 238 8.89 -1.18 -1.13
CA GLU A 238 7.97 -1.98 -1.95
C GLU A 238 8.35 -3.46 -1.90
N ASN A 239 7.39 -4.33 -2.24
CA ASN A 239 7.64 -5.76 -2.35
C ASN A 239 8.57 -6.05 -3.56
N ALA A 240 9.68 -6.76 -3.32
CA ALA A 240 10.68 -7.03 -4.34
C ALA A 240 10.15 -7.85 -5.52
N ASP A 241 9.19 -8.76 -5.28
CA ASP A 241 8.59 -9.58 -6.33
C ASP A 241 7.59 -8.76 -7.17
N GLU A 242 6.87 -7.81 -6.56
CA GLU A 242 6.00 -6.87 -7.28
C GLU A 242 6.81 -5.91 -8.16
N ILE A 243 7.96 -5.42 -7.65
CA ILE A 243 8.90 -4.61 -8.44
C ILE A 243 9.42 -5.40 -9.65
N GLU A 244 9.85 -6.64 -9.42
CA GLU A 244 10.36 -7.50 -10.50
C GLU A 244 9.28 -7.76 -11.55
N ALA A 245 8.06 -8.10 -11.11
CA ALA A 245 6.92 -8.34 -11.99
C ALA A 245 6.60 -7.12 -12.87
N SER A 246 6.71 -5.91 -12.31
CA SER A 246 6.43 -4.67 -13.03
C SER A 246 7.37 -4.43 -14.23
N LYS A 247 8.61 -4.96 -14.19
CA LYS A 247 9.57 -4.86 -15.30
C LYS A 247 9.12 -5.61 -16.55
N PHE A 248 8.28 -6.63 -16.35
CA PHE A 248 7.72 -7.48 -17.41
C PHE A 248 6.25 -7.15 -17.71
N ASP A 249 5.74 -6.04 -17.20
CA ASP A 249 4.35 -5.64 -17.37
C ASP A 249 3.38 -6.75 -16.91
N LEU A 250 3.69 -7.34 -15.75
CA LEU A 250 2.85 -8.32 -15.05
C LEU A 250 2.12 -7.65 -13.90
N ALA A 251 0.80 -7.80 -13.85
CA ALA A 251 0.02 -7.39 -12.69
C ALA A 251 0.15 -8.45 -11.59
N TYR A 252 1.07 -8.25 -10.66
CA TYR A 252 1.40 -9.17 -9.57
C TYR A 252 1.18 -8.52 -8.21
N ILE A 253 0.55 -9.26 -7.29
CA ILE A 253 0.42 -8.88 -5.88
C ILE A 253 0.81 -10.09 -5.04
N SER A 254 1.78 -9.94 -4.15
CA SER A 254 2.21 -10.98 -3.23
C SER A 254 1.19 -11.18 -2.11
N LEU A 255 0.89 -12.43 -1.77
CA LEU A 255 -0.01 -12.84 -0.69
C LEU A 255 0.68 -13.90 0.19
N ASP A 256 0.08 -14.23 1.32
CA ASP A 256 0.70 -15.10 2.34
C ASP A 256 0.46 -16.61 2.16
N GLY A 257 -0.18 -17.02 1.07
CA GLY A 257 -0.55 -18.40 0.83
C GLY A 257 0.56 -19.33 0.33
N ASN A 258 0.15 -20.52 -0.08
CA ASN A 258 1.04 -21.61 -0.53
C ASN A 258 0.78 -22.09 -1.96
N ILE A 259 -0.25 -21.56 -2.65
CA ILE A 259 -0.56 -21.89 -4.04
C ILE A 259 -0.24 -20.68 -4.93
N GLY A 260 0.77 -20.82 -5.79
CA GLY A 260 1.05 -19.84 -6.83
C GLY A 260 -0.05 -19.86 -7.90
N CYS A 261 -0.49 -18.66 -8.33
CA CYS A 261 -1.55 -18.50 -9.32
C CYS A 261 -1.03 -17.78 -10.56
N LEU A 262 -1.21 -18.38 -11.76
CA LEU A 262 -0.94 -17.75 -13.04
C LEU A 262 -2.23 -17.77 -13.86
N VAL A 263 -2.76 -16.59 -14.16
CA VAL A 263 -4.09 -16.45 -14.76
C VAL A 263 -4.06 -15.34 -15.82
N ASN A 264 -4.91 -15.39 -16.80
CA ASN A 264 -5.15 -14.28 -17.73
C ASN A 264 -6.50 -13.64 -17.45
N GLY A 265 -6.47 -12.36 -17.11
CA GLY A 265 -7.64 -11.55 -16.74
C GLY A 265 -7.91 -11.49 -15.25
N ALA A 266 -8.01 -10.26 -14.74
CA ALA A 266 -8.13 -9.97 -13.30
C ALA A 266 -9.35 -10.64 -12.65
N GLY A 267 -10.50 -10.65 -13.32
CA GLY A 267 -11.71 -11.31 -12.83
C GLY A 267 -11.55 -12.82 -12.67
N LEU A 268 -10.89 -13.48 -13.64
CA LEU A 268 -10.58 -14.90 -13.55
C LEU A 268 -9.54 -15.18 -12.46
N ALA A 269 -8.57 -14.30 -12.27
CA ALA A 269 -7.57 -14.43 -11.20
C ALA A 269 -8.24 -14.37 -9.82
N MET A 270 -9.13 -13.41 -9.58
CA MET A 270 -9.89 -13.32 -8.32
C MET A 270 -10.73 -14.57 -8.08
N ALA A 271 -11.50 -15.03 -9.09
CA ALA A 271 -12.31 -16.25 -8.98
C ALA A 271 -11.46 -17.51 -8.74
N THR A 272 -10.24 -17.57 -9.32
CA THR A 272 -9.30 -18.66 -9.08
C THR A 272 -8.84 -18.69 -7.63
N MET A 273 -8.46 -17.53 -7.08
CA MET A 273 -8.04 -17.40 -5.68
C MET A 273 -9.18 -17.77 -4.72
N ASP A 274 -10.40 -17.32 -4.97
CA ASP A 274 -11.57 -17.67 -4.16
C ASP A 274 -11.84 -19.18 -4.19
N THR A 275 -11.70 -19.79 -5.38
CA THR A 275 -11.88 -21.23 -5.52
C THR A 275 -10.81 -22.02 -4.75
N ILE A 276 -9.54 -21.60 -4.80
CA ILE A 276 -8.47 -22.23 -4.00
C ILE A 276 -8.80 -22.16 -2.51
N LYS A 277 -9.28 -21.02 -2.01
CA LYS A 277 -9.70 -20.86 -0.61
C LYS A 277 -10.88 -21.78 -0.26
N LEU A 278 -11.87 -21.89 -1.14
CA LEU A 278 -13.01 -22.77 -0.96
C LEU A 278 -12.60 -24.25 -0.78
N PHE A 279 -11.53 -24.69 -1.45
CA PHE A 279 -10.98 -26.04 -1.33
C PHE A 279 -9.97 -26.21 -0.19
N GLY A 280 -9.73 -25.17 0.62
CA GLY A 280 -8.98 -25.24 1.87
C GLY A 280 -7.47 -25.02 1.75
N ALA A 281 -7.03 -24.27 0.73
CA ALA A 281 -5.68 -23.75 0.63
C ALA A 281 -5.69 -22.22 0.48
N GLU A 282 -4.53 -21.59 0.52
CA GLU A 282 -4.40 -20.14 0.43
C GLU A 282 -3.59 -19.74 -0.80
N PRO A 283 -4.07 -18.75 -1.61
CA PRO A 283 -3.32 -18.24 -2.76
C PRO A 283 -2.07 -17.47 -2.28
N ALA A 284 -0.92 -17.74 -2.92
CA ALA A 284 0.34 -17.07 -2.63
C ALA A 284 0.50 -15.74 -3.37
N ASN A 285 -0.30 -15.53 -4.41
CA ASN A 285 -0.28 -14.29 -5.19
C ASN A 285 -1.55 -14.12 -6.02
N PHE A 286 -1.86 -12.85 -6.33
CA PHE A 286 -2.63 -12.50 -7.51
C PHE A 286 -1.65 -12.34 -8.68
N LEU A 287 -1.98 -12.85 -9.86
CA LEU A 287 -1.22 -12.59 -11.07
C LEU A 287 -2.12 -12.66 -12.30
N ASP A 288 -2.11 -11.56 -13.06
CA ASP A 288 -2.72 -11.47 -14.39
C ASP A 288 -1.63 -11.24 -15.43
N VAL A 289 -1.43 -12.24 -16.29
CA VAL A 289 -0.45 -12.13 -17.41
C VAL A 289 -0.96 -11.28 -18.58
N GLY A 290 -2.21 -10.83 -18.51
CA GLY A 290 -2.86 -10.06 -19.58
C GLY A 290 -3.21 -10.87 -20.83
N GLY A 291 -3.86 -10.22 -21.78
CA GLY A 291 -4.29 -10.84 -23.05
C GLY A 291 -3.19 -11.06 -24.09
N GLY A 292 -1.98 -10.56 -23.86
CA GLY A 292 -0.82 -10.64 -24.76
C GLY A 292 0.38 -11.37 -24.16
N ALA A 293 0.15 -12.36 -23.28
CA ALA A 293 1.25 -13.07 -22.62
C ALA A 293 2.15 -13.78 -23.64
N THR A 294 3.44 -13.48 -23.53
CA THR A 294 4.51 -14.15 -24.28
C THR A 294 5.13 -15.26 -23.42
N THR A 295 5.89 -16.16 -24.06
CA THR A 295 6.68 -17.17 -23.36
C THR A 295 7.57 -16.53 -22.29
N GLU A 296 8.19 -15.39 -22.58
CA GLU A 296 9.03 -14.63 -21.64
C GLU A 296 8.24 -14.19 -20.40
N LYS A 297 7.07 -13.55 -20.57
CA LYS A 297 6.21 -13.14 -19.46
C LYS A 297 5.81 -14.32 -18.56
N VAL A 298 5.45 -15.45 -19.19
CA VAL A 298 5.09 -16.68 -18.45
C VAL A 298 6.31 -17.22 -17.67
N THR A 299 7.48 -17.24 -18.29
CA THR A 299 8.72 -17.70 -17.65
C THR A 299 9.08 -16.85 -16.43
N GLU A 300 9.05 -15.53 -16.58
CA GLU A 300 9.34 -14.61 -15.46
C GLU A 300 8.29 -14.71 -14.36
N ALA A 301 7.02 -14.89 -14.70
CA ALA A 301 5.97 -15.16 -13.72
C ALA A 301 6.26 -16.41 -12.88
N PHE A 302 6.70 -17.52 -13.50
CA PHE A 302 7.11 -18.71 -12.77
C PHE A 302 8.33 -18.46 -11.88
N LYS A 303 9.35 -17.77 -12.39
CA LYS A 303 10.54 -17.42 -11.60
C LYS A 303 10.18 -16.60 -10.37
N ILE A 304 9.30 -15.61 -10.52
CA ILE A 304 8.84 -14.76 -9.42
C ILE A 304 8.07 -15.58 -8.36
N MET A 305 7.11 -16.39 -8.78
CA MET A 305 6.35 -17.25 -7.86
C MET A 305 7.25 -18.22 -7.09
N LEU A 306 8.25 -18.81 -7.74
CA LEU A 306 9.15 -19.81 -7.13
C LEU A 306 10.21 -19.21 -6.21
N ARG A 307 10.43 -17.89 -6.23
CA ARG A 307 11.26 -17.21 -5.22
C ARG A 307 10.63 -17.26 -3.83
N ASN A 308 9.30 -17.33 -3.75
CA ASN A 308 8.61 -17.43 -2.48
C ASN A 308 8.69 -18.87 -1.95
N PRO A 309 9.42 -19.15 -0.86
CA PRO A 309 9.60 -20.50 -0.33
C PRO A 309 8.30 -21.09 0.25
N LYS A 310 7.29 -20.26 0.47
CA LYS A 310 5.95 -20.70 0.91
C LYS A 310 5.18 -21.38 -0.22
N VAL A 311 5.51 -21.14 -1.49
CA VAL A 311 4.83 -21.75 -2.64
C VAL A 311 5.13 -23.23 -2.70
N LYS A 312 4.10 -24.05 -2.54
CA LYS A 312 4.15 -25.53 -2.55
C LYS A 312 3.60 -26.13 -3.84
N GLY A 313 2.86 -25.38 -4.61
CA GLY A 313 2.30 -25.78 -5.89
C GLY A 313 1.85 -24.58 -6.70
N ILE A 314 1.67 -24.76 -8.01
CA ILE A 314 1.25 -23.72 -8.94
C ILE A 314 0.00 -24.15 -9.68
N MET A 315 -1.01 -23.27 -9.72
CA MET A 315 -2.21 -23.42 -10.53
C MET A 315 -2.19 -22.40 -11.68
N VAL A 316 -2.17 -22.92 -12.90
CA VAL A 316 -2.35 -22.13 -14.12
C VAL A 316 -3.80 -22.25 -14.56
N ASN A 317 -4.50 -21.11 -14.67
CA ASN A 317 -5.90 -21.08 -15.09
C ASN A 317 -6.09 -20.09 -16.24
N ILE A 318 -6.24 -20.61 -17.46
CA ILE A 318 -6.32 -19.81 -18.69
C ILE A 318 -7.69 -19.95 -19.33
N PHE A 319 -8.23 -18.81 -19.72
CA PHE A 319 -9.37 -18.74 -20.63
C PHE A 319 -8.94 -18.07 -21.94
N GLY A 320 -8.80 -18.87 -22.98
CA GLY A 320 -8.38 -18.44 -24.30
C GLY A 320 -9.53 -17.73 -25.03
N GLY A 321 -9.36 -16.44 -25.20
CA GLY A 321 -10.16 -15.63 -26.13
C GLY A 321 -9.24 -15.10 -27.23
N ILE A 322 -8.76 -13.85 -27.07
CA ILE A 322 -7.70 -13.26 -27.91
C ILE A 322 -6.40 -14.04 -27.71
N MET A 323 -6.08 -14.41 -26.46
CA MET A 323 -4.98 -15.30 -26.13
C MET A 323 -5.35 -16.75 -26.50
N ARG A 324 -4.42 -17.47 -27.13
CA ARG A 324 -4.61 -18.85 -27.58
C ARG A 324 -3.99 -19.83 -26.57
N CYS A 325 -4.70 -20.92 -26.31
CA CYS A 325 -4.25 -21.95 -25.36
C CYS A 325 -2.95 -22.64 -25.79
N ASP A 326 -2.72 -22.83 -27.09
CA ASP A 326 -1.49 -23.40 -27.62
C ASP A 326 -0.27 -22.53 -27.31
N THR A 327 -0.36 -21.21 -27.52
CA THR A 327 0.73 -20.25 -27.21
C THR A 327 1.09 -20.26 -25.72
N ILE A 328 0.07 -20.33 -24.85
CA ILE A 328 0.29 -20.40 -23.40
C ILE A 328 0.86 -21.76 -23.01
N ALA A 329 0.41 -22.85 -23.61
CA ALA A 329 0.95 -24.18 -23.33
C ALA A 329 2.44 -24.26 -23.64
N ASP A 330 2.87 -23.71 -24.79
CA ASP A 330 4.29 -23.59 -25.16
C ASP A 330 5.06 -22.76 -24.12
N GLY A 331 4.51 -21.63 -23.70
CA GLY A 331 5.09 -20.77 -22.67
C GLY A 331 5.23 -21.48 -21.32
N VAL A 332 4.19 -22.18 -20.87
CA VAL A 332 4.18 -22.95 -19.61
C VAL A 332 5.23 -24.07 -19.66
N VAL A 333 5.30 -24.82 -20.79
CA VAL A 333 6.28 -25.90 -20.96
C VAL A 333 7.72 -25.34 -20.98
N ALA A 334 7.96 -24.26 -21.72
CA ALA A 334 9.27 -23.62 -21.77
C ALA A 334 9.69 -23.10 -20.40
N ALA A 335 8.81 -22.39 -19.70
CA ALA A 335 9.03 -21.88 -18.38
C ALA A 335 9.34 -23.00 -17.37
N ALA A 336 8.49 -24.04 -17.32
CA ALA A 336 8.67 -25.15 -16.40
C ALA A 336 10.01 -25.91 -16.60
N LYS A 337 10.47 -26.02 -17.86
CA LYS A 337 11.79 -26.59 -18.17
C LYS A 337 12.92 -25.67 -17.74
N GLU A 338 12.83 -24.38 -18.02
CA GLU A 338 13.87 -23.40 -17.68
C GLU A 338 14.08 -23.25 -16.18
N VAL A 339 12.99 -23.20 -15.41
CA VAL A 339 13.07 -23.06 -13.95
C VAL A 339 13.32 -24.41 -13.22
N HIS A 340 13.41 -25.51 -13.95
CA HIS A 340 13.52 -26.87 -13.36
C HIS A 340 12.44 -27.10 -12.29
N LEU A 341 11.18 -26.93 -12.70
CA LEU A 341 10.01 -26.91 -11.80
C LEU A 341 10.02 -28.10 -10.83
N SER A 342 10.04 -27.80 -9.54
CA SER A 342 10.15 -28.80 -8.46
C SER A 342 8.86 -28.93 -7.64
N VAL A 343 7.83 -28.14 -7.93
CA VAL A 343 6.54 -28.19 -7.26
C VAL A 343 5.44 -28.70 -8.20
N PRO A 344 4.34 -29.28 -7.67
CA PRO A 344 3.20 -29.69 -8.48
C PRO A 344 2.67 -28.53 -9.34
N LEU A 345 2.37 -28.82 -10.60
CA LEU A 345 1.77 -27.89 -11.55
C LEU A 345 0.44 -28.44 -12.05
N VAL A 346 -0.63 -27.73 -11.74
CA VAL A 346 -1.97 -28.01 -12.29
C VAL A 346 -2.33 -26.97 -13.32
N VAL A 347 -2.75 -27.40 -14.50
CA VAL A 347 -3.09 -26.50 -15.62
C VAL A 347 -4.51 -26.74 -16.07
N ARG A 348 -5.31 -25.69 -16.07
CA ARG A 348 -6.64 -25.64 -16.67
C ARG A 348 -6.62 -24.63 -17.82
N MET A 349 -6.98 -25.10 -19.01
CA MET A 349 -7.12 -24.28 -20.22
C MET A 349 -8.48 -24.49 -20.83
N LYS A 350 -9.13 -23.39 -21.25
CA LYS A 350 -10.40 -23.36 -21.96
C LYS A 350 -10.35 -22.29 -23.07
N GLY A 351 -11.06 -22.54 -24.18
CA GLY A 351 -11.23 -21.56 -25.25
C GLY A 351 -10.41 -21.88 -26.51
N THR A 352 -9.93 -20.85 -27.20
CA THR A 352 -9.27 -20.99 -28.52
C THR A 352 -8.07 -21.91 -28.45
N ASN A 353 -8.07 -22.96 -29.31
CA ASN A 353 -7.02 -23.99 -29.42
C ASN A 353 -6.81 -24.80 -28.12
N GLU A 354 -7.88 -25.02 -27.32
CA GLU A 354 -7.84 -25.80 -26.09
C GLU A 354 -7.22 -27.19 -26.28
N ASP A 355 -7.68 -27.92 -27.29
CA ASP A 355 -7.21 -29.30 -27.54
C ASP A 355 -5.74 -29.34 -27.95
N ILE A 356 -5.27 -28.35 -28.73
CA ILE A 356 -3.87 -28.23 -29.13
C ILE A 356 -3.02 -27.93 -27.92
N GLY A 357 -3.45 -26.98 -27.07
CA GLY A 357 -2.75 -26.64 -25.83
C GLY A 357 -2.63 -27.82 -24.85
N LYS A 358 -3.71 -28.58 -24.67
CA LYS A 358 -3.70 -29.80 -23.86
C LYS A 358 -2.75 -30.88 -24.42
N GLN A 359 -2.68 -31.02 -25.75
CA GLN A 359 -1.78 -31.97 -26.40
C GLN A 359 -0.32 -31.55 -26.18
N ILE A 360 0.02 -30.25 -26.32
CA ILE A 360 1.37 -29.72 -26.05
C ILE A 360 1.80 -30.02 -24.60
N LEU A 361 0.92 -29.78 -23.63
CA LEU A 361 1.21 -30.10 -22.23
C LEU A 361 1.48 -31.58 -22.02
N LYS A 362 0.67 -32.45 -22.62
CA LYS A 362 0.81 -33.92 -22.53
C LYS A 362 2.11 -34.42 -23.15
N ASP A 363 2.48 -33.89 -24.31
CA ASP A 363 3.65 -34.32 -25.09
C ASP A 363 4.97 -33.74 -24.51
N SER A 364 4.89 -32.79 -23.58
CA SER A 364 6.04 -32.13 -22.97
C SER A 364 6.94 -33.06 -22.13
N GLY A 365 6.40 -34.19 -21.67
CA GLY A 365 7.06 -35.11 -20.76
C GLY A 365 7.19 -34.58 -19.30
N LEU A 366 6.62 -33.42 -19.02
CA LEU A 366 6.61 -32.84 -17.67
C LEU A 366 5.46 -33.41 -16.82
N PRO A 367 5.60 -33.49 -15.50
CA PRO A 367 4.57 -33.99 -14.60
C PRO A 367 3.46 -32.95 -14.37
N ILE A 368 2.82 -32.51 -15.48
CA ILE A 368 1.75 -31.52 -15.47
C ILE A 368 0.42 -32.22 -15.28
N ILE A 369 -0.36 -31.77 -14.31
CA ILE A 369 -1.69 -32.27 -14.01
C ILE A 369 -2.72 -31.43 -14.75
N SER A 370 -3.42 -32.00 -15.73
CA SER A 370 -4.48 -31.29 -16.45
C SER A 370 -5.81 -31.34 -15.70
N ALA A 371 -6.59 -30.23 -15.83
CA ALA A 371 -7.93 -30.11 -15.30
C ALA A 371 -8.89 -29.51 -16.32
N ASN A 372 -10.18 -29.91 -16.27
CA ASN A 372 -11.20 -29.47 -17.22
C ASN A 372 -12.08 -28.34 -16.67
N SER A 373 -12.15 -28.20 -15.36
CA SER A 373 -12.86 -27.10 -14.67
C SER A 373 -11.98 -26.42 -13.65
N MET A 374 -12.39 -25.24 -13.21
CA MET A 374 -11.70 -24.47 -12.17
C MET A 374 -11.77 -25.20 -10.80
N ALA A 375 -12.93 -25.78 -10.49
CA ALA A 375 -13.10 -26.58 -9.26
C ALA A 375 -12.18 -27.80 -9.28
N GLU A 376 -12.14 -28.57 -10.37
CA GLU A 376 -11.24 -29.72 -10.53
C GLU A 376 -9.76 -29.31 -10.40
N ALA A 377 -9.38 -28.15 -10.96
CA ALA A 377 -8.02 -27.66 -10.85
C ALA A 377 -7.65 -27.31 -9.40
N ALA A 378 -8.55 -26.63 -8.70
CA ALA A 378 -8.35 -26.29 -7.30
C ALA A 378 -8.27 -27.55 -6.41
N GLU A 379 -9.18 -28.51 -6.61
CA GLU A 379 -9.16 -29.79 -5.90
C GLU A 379 -7.83 -30.53 -6.09
N LYS A 380 -7.36 -30.63 -7.34
CA LYS A 380 -6.11 -31.31 -7.69
C LYS A 380 -4.88 -30.65 -7.10
N ILE A 381 -4.79 -29.30 -7.19
CA ILE A 381 -3.62 -28.61 -6.64
C ILE A 381 -3.60 -28.66 -5.12
N VAL A 382 -4.75 -28.52 -4.46
CA VAL A 382 -4.84 -28.63 -3.00
C VAL A 382 -4.48 -30.03 -2.52
N ALA A 383 -4.92 -31.06 -3.23
CA ALA A 383 -4.55 -32.45 -2.92
C ALA A 383 -3.04 -32.72 -3.12
N ALA A 384 -2.42 -32.09 -4.12
CA ALA A 384 -1.00 -32.29 -4.45
C ALA A 384 -0.03 -31.61 -3.48
N VAL A 385 -0.50 -30.63 -2.68
CA VAL A 385 0.35 -29.87 -1.74
C VAL A 385 0.11 -30.23 -0.27
N LYS A 386 -0.84 -31.10 0.01
CA LYS A 386 -1.07 -31.69 1.34
C LYS A 386 -0.02 -32.74 1.65
#